data_4d4da230c65bde4094db40532daf9472
#
_entry.id   4d4da230c65bde4094db40532daf9472
#
_cell.length_a   1.000
_cell.length_b   1.000
_cell.length_c   1.000
_cell.angle_alpha   90.00
_cell.angle_beta   90.00
_cell.angle_gamma   90.00
#
_symmetry.space_group_name_H-M   'P 1'
#
loop_
_entity.id
_entity.type
_entity.pdbx_description
1 polymer ?
#
loop_
_entity_poly.entity_id
_entity_poly.type
_entity_poly.pdbx_seq_one_letter_code
_entity_poly.pdbx_strand_id
1 'polypeptide(L)'
;MHQSMTGKCEAAIRFALTLLVLFLVVVLTDIRRAVAALQPAESRGTVSSWLMPRSPLVERLQVLFAELKIYGGVIDGRLNDDLTAAVEHYQSRAGLTVSGKVSEELLAHVEFKSEAEALLVRLDTVGSEQRIKAREKLQSVALTRSLLDPTRKNQTADPARNSDFCFQAPTVDCLISEAIESAKAVGRPHFRDWTYGEIAIVQARLGQVDAARKTAGRVQDPRLILVTLRNIAVALADANRVDLAMDSAAIIPDGWLKAEALVSLAVAQTRNGGWPEARETMREISVFAMGPSSEKNVEFKRTSLTSSLAQQLADAGDPTVARRLMNAERTRLKTLFRQTEGSGYSASLSTLAAAFANMDQPDEARSLLDYNVDIVHQRSVSVALARAYGRAGQDKSATAIINALEEPRYRSVLLADMARFQAGFERQDAARQNMQRAEVAVDAIAPDHKFAINHAHERIAGAWIALGDFKKATEVAARITDAGIRTGIWWNISMAYRDAGMNIQAVKSAKEARSSMAKVNSALDRVWLYCNQVQVLAGRKDDQQASATFAKALKVVHGIRHSWTRAQALVRLVRAFAVLPGPLSTLKPSERPN
;
A
#
# COMPACT_ATOMS: atom_id res chain seq x y z
N MET A 1 -2.19 -5.53 19.20
CA MET A 1 -1.05 -5.88 18.32
C MET A 1 -1.44 -6.22 16.88
N HIS A 2 -2.71 -6.48 16.58
CA HIS A 2 -3.18 -6.86 15.21
C HIS A 2 -3.35 -5.69 14.21
N GLN A 3 -3.17 -4.45 14.62
CA GLN A 3 -3.37 -3.26 13.74
C GLN A 3 -2.21 -2.93 12.80
N SER A 4 -1.06 -3.58 12.94
CA SER A 4 0.16 -3.18 12.20
C SER A 4 0.28 -3.78 10.79
N MET A 5 -0.41 -4.86 10.46
CA MET A 5 -0.13 -5.61 9.23
C MET A 5 -1.00 -5.21 8.02
N THR A 6 -2.24 -4.80 8.23
CA THR A 6 -3.11 -4.34 7.11
C THR A 6 -2.73 -2.94 6.61
N GLY A 7 -2.19 -2.09 7.48
CA GLY A 7 -1.69 -0.76 7.11
C GLY A 7 -0.40 -0.77 6.29
N LYS A 8 0.43 -1.81 6.44
CA LYS A 8 1.75 -1.87 5.78
C LYS A 8 1.66 -2.21 4.29
N CYS A 9 0.72 -3.06 3.88
CA CYS A 9 0.55 -3.41 2.47
C CYS A 9 -0.16 -2.30 1.68
N GLU A 10 -1.14 -1.62 2.29
CA GLU A 10 -1.79 -0.43 1.68
C GLU A 10 -0.83 0.77 1.58
N ALA A 11 0.03 0.97 2.59
CA ALA A 11 1.02 2.04 2.57
C ALA A 11 2.09 1.81 1.49
N ALA A 12 2.54 0.57 1.27
CA ALA A 12 3.54 0.25 0.26
C ALA A 12 3.01 0.44 -1.17
N ILE A 13 1.76 0.06 -1.44
CA ILE A 13 1.14 0.25 -2.77
C ILE A 13 0.83 1.74 -3.02
N ARG A 14 0.35 2.47 -2.02
CA ARG A 14 0.15 3.93 -2.12
C ARG A 14 1.48 4.67 -2.26
N PHE A 15 2.50 4.24 -1.54
CA PHE A 15 3.83 4.84 -1.60
C PHE A 15 4.49 4.62 -2.97
N ALA A 16 4.38 3.43 -3.56
CA ALA A 16 4.87 3.15 -4.90
C ALA A 16 4.12 3.93 -5.98
N LEU A 17 2.79 4.03 -5.89
CA LEU A 17 1.97 4.84 -6.81
C LEU A 17 2.19 6.35 -6.63
N THR A 18 2.35 6.83 -5.39
CA THR A 18 2.60 8.24 -5.09
C THR A 18 4.01 8.65 -5.50
N LEU A 19 5.01 7.78 -5.34
CA LEU A 19 6.37 7.99 -5.83
C LEU A 19 6.43 8.02 -7.36
N LEU A 20 5.68 7.15 -8.04
CA LEU A 20 5.61 7.16 -9.50
C LEU A 20 4.95 8.45 -10.02
N VAL A 21 3.88 8.89 -9.39
CA VAL A 21 3.19 10.14 -9.74
C VAL A 21 4.02 11.37 -9.37
N LEU A 22 4.68 11.39 -8.21
CA LEU A 22 5.58 12.49 -7.81
C LEU A 22 6.83 12.56 -8.69
N PHE A 23 7.41 11.43 -9.06
CA PHE A 23 8.53 11.39 -10.01
C PHE A 23 8.10 11.91 -11.39
N LEU A 24 6.91 11.54 -11.87
CA LEU A 24 6.35 12.07 -13.12
C LEU A 24 6.07 13.59 -13.05
N VAL A 25 5.57 14.09 -11.91
CA VAL A 25 5.26 15.52 -11.73
C VAL A 25 6.54 16.35 -11.58
N VAL A 26 7.56 15.86 -10.87
CA VAL A 26 8.85 16.57 -10.73
C VAL A 26 9.58 16.65 -12.06
N VAL A 27 9.62 15.56 -12.82
CA VAL A 27 10.22 15.54 -14.17
C VAL A 27 9.46 16.48 -15.13
N LEU A 28 8.12 16.53 -15.04
CA LEU A 28 7.31 17.44 -15.88
C LEU A 28 7.45 18.92 -15.47
N THR A 29 7.71 19.23 -14.21
CA THR A 29 7.88 20.63 -13.75
C THR A 29 9.28 21.17 -14.06
N ASP A 30 10.32 20.35 -14.01
CA ASP A 30 11.68 20.74 -14.38
C ASP A 30 11.81 20.93 -15.90
N ILE A 31 11.14 20.11 -16.70
CA ILE A 31 11.05 20.28 -18.16
C ILE A 31 10.32 21.60 -18.51
N ARG A 32 9.24 21.97 -17.80
CA ARG A 32 8.53 23.25 -18.02
C ARG A 32 9.39 24.47 -17.69
N ARG A 33 10.28 24.40 -16.68
CA ARG A 33 11.18 25.51 -16.33
C ARG A 33 12.32 25.68 -17.33
N ALA A 34 12.85 24.59 -17.90
CA ALA A 34 13.91 24.66 -18.93
C ALA A 34 13.39 25.25 -20.26
N VAL A 35 12.13 24.96 -20.62
CA VAL A 35 11.53 25.44 -21.89
C VAL A 35 11.12 26.93 -21.84
N ALA A 36 10.86 27.51 -20.67
CA ALA A 36 10.42 28.91 -20.53
C ALA A 36 11.56 29.95 -20.70
N ALA A 37 12.81 29.52 -20.82
CA ALA A 37 13.97 30.44 -20.80
C ALA A 37 14.53 30.83 -22.17
N LEU A 38 13.95 30.40 -23.29
CA LEU A 38 14.52 30.67 -24.62
C LEU A 38 13.49 31.27 -25.60
N GLN A 39 13.56 32.58 -25.81
CA GLN A 39 13.13 33.27 -27.05
C GLN A 39 14.23 34.22 -27.51
N PRO A 40 14.48 34.45 -28.81
CA PRO A 40 13.58 35.22 -29.69
C PRO A 40 13.49 34.72 -31.14
N ALA A 41 12.53 35.31 -31.87
CA ALA A 41 12.15 35.07 -33.25
C ALA A 41 13.15 35.60 -34.28
N GLU A 42 13.25 34.93 -35.45
CA GLU A 42 13.25 35.60 -36.75
C GLU A 42 13.22 34.65 -37.98
N SER A 43 12.43 35.08 -38.93
CA SER A 43 12.35 34.98 -40.39
C SER A 43 12.54 33.67 -41.16
N ARG A 44 11.51 33.32 -41.94
CA ARG A 44 11.44 32.31 -42.99
C ARG A 44 12.25 32.71 -44.25
N GLY A 45 13.13 31.79 -44.70
CA GLY A 45 13.70 31.85 -46.04
C GLY A 45 13.86 30.41 -46.55
N THR A 46 13.22 30.11 -47.68
CA THR A 46 13.34 28.82 -48.39
C THR A 46 14.73 28.66 -48.96
N VAL A 47 15.48 27.67 -48.48
CA VAL A 47 16.80 27.31 -49.02
C VAL A 47 16.73 25.86 -49.53
N SER A 48 17.17 25.68 -50.78
CA SER A 48 17.25 24.41 -51.51
C SER A 48 18.04 23.35 -50.71
N SER A 49 17.48 22.14 -50.51
CA SER A 49 17.97 21.09 -49.65
C SER A 49 19.34 20.52 -49.97
N TRP A 50 19.88 20.80 -51.15
CA TRP A 50 21.19 20.28 -51.63
C TRP A 50 22.41 20.97 -51.04
N LEU A 51 22.25 22.12 -50.39
CA LEU A 51 23.33 22.96 -49.84
C LEU A 51 23.51 22.84 -48.31
N MET A 52 22.63 22.10 -47.59
CA MET A 52 22.73 21.99 -46.16
C MET A 52 23.75 20.91 -45.75
N PRO A 53 24.68 21.18 -44.80
CA PRO A 53 25.59 20.21 -44.28
C PRO A 53 24.86 19.06 -43.58
N ARG A 54 25.39 17.85 -43.65
CA ARG A 54 24.90 16.71 -42.88
C ARG A 54 25.08 16.96 -41.39
N SER A 55 24.06 16.66 -40.61
CA SER A 55 24.10 16.76 -39.16
C SER A 55 23.69 15.43 -38.51
N PRO A 56 24.50 14.86 -37.61
CA PRO A 56 24.14 13.67 -36.87
C PRO A 56 22.85 13.83 -36.05
N LEU A 57 22.62 15.02 -35.53
CA LEU A 57 21.41 15.38 -34.79
C LEU A 57 20.16 15.29 -35.68
N VAL A 58 20.24 15.80 -36.92
CA VAL A 58 19.16 15.72 -37.90
C VAL A 58 18.90 14.28 -38.31
N GLU A 59 19.97 13.52 -38.60
CA GLU A 59 19.87 12.11 -38.98
C GLU A 59 19.20 11.29 -37.86
N ARG A 60 19.60 11.50 -36.61
CA ARG A 60 19.00 10.83 -35.45
C ARG A 60 17.52 11.19 -35.28
N LEU A 61 17.15 12.44 -35.48
CA LEU A 61 15.77 12.89 -35.40
C LEU A 61 14.91 12.32 -36.55
N GLN A 62 15.46 12.24 -37.78
CA GLN A 62 14.79 11.60 -38.93
C GLN A 62 14.50 10.12 -38.63
N VAL A 63 15.46 9.38 -38.05
CA VAL A 63 15.26 7.99 -37.65
C VAL A 63 14.13 7.87 -36.63
N LEU A 64 14.16 8.63 -35.55
CA LEU A 64 13.14 8.56 -34.49
C LEU A 64 11.75 8.95 -35.01
N PHE A 65 11.67 9.98 -35.85
CA PHE A 65 10.40 10.38 -36.45
C PHE A 65 9.86 9.39 -37.45
N ALA A 66 10.72 8.65 -38.15
CA ALA A 66 10.31 7.53 -39.00
C ALA A 66 9.78 6.36 -38.16
N GLU A 67 10.45 6.01 -37.06
CA GLU A 67 9.98 5.01 -36.08
C GLU A 67 8.60 5.39 -35.49
N LEU A 68 8.41 6.66 -35.16
CA LEU A 68 7.15 7.22 -34.66
C LEU A 68 6.09 7.41 -35.76
N LYS A 69 6.41 7.10 -37.04
CA LYS A 69 5.53 7.24 -38.22
C LYS A 69 5.05 8.67 -38.48
N ILE A 70 5.85 9.66 -38.14
CA ILE A 70 5.57 11.09 -38.37
C ILE A 70 6.47 11.72 -39.43
N TYR A 71 7.48 10.98 -39.90
CA TYR A 71 8.35 11.36 -40.99
C TYR A 71 8.47 10.22 -42.00
N GLY A 72 8.20 10.50 -43.28
CA GLY A 72 8.28 9.54 -44.37
C GLY A 72 9.35 9.86 -45.42
N GLY A 73 10.18 10.89 -45.15
CA GLY A 73 11.24 11.32 -46.06
C GLY A 73 12.52 10.49 -45.97
N VAL A 74 13.56 10.89 -46.73
CA VAL A 74 14.84 10.19 -46.75
C VAL A 74 15.62 10.51 -45.47
N ILE A 75 16.22 9.47 -44.87
CA ILE A 75 17.10 9.60 -43.72
C ILE A 75 18.51 9.88 -44.23
N ASP A 76 18.86 11.13 -44.37
CA ASP A 76 20.14 11.58 -44.96
C ASP A 76 20.93 12.56 -44.08
N GLY A 77 20.39 12.90 -42.93
CA GLY A 77 20.99 13.86 -41.99
C GLY A 77 20.91 15.31 -42.45
N ARG A 78 20.10 15.62 -43.46
CA ARG A 78 19.89 16.99 -43.96
C ARG A 78 18.53 17.53 -43.59
N LEU A 79 18.51 18.82 -43.25
CA LEU A 79 17.25 19.49 -42.96
C LEU A 79 16.51 19.71 -44.29
N ASN A 80 15.22 19.35 -44.32
CA ASN A 80 14.32 19.56 -45.45
C ASN A 80 12.93 19.99 -44.97
N ASP A 81 12.06 20.40 -45.89
CA ASP A 81 10.72 20.90 -45.57
C ASP A 81 9.85 19.80 -44.90
N ASP A 82 9.99 18.56 -45.34
CA ASP A 82 9.25 17.41 -44.76
C ASP A 82 9.64 17.20 -43.30
N LEU A 83 10.95 17.29 -42.96
CA LEU A 83 11.40 17.18 -41.59
C LEU A 83 10.93 18.39 -40.76
N THR A 84 10.96 19.58 -41.31
CA THR A 84 10.48 20.79 -40.63
C THR A 84 8.98 20.64 -40.31
N ALA A 85 8.18 20.17 -41.26
CA ALA A 85 6.76 19.91 -41.04
C ALA A 85 6.53 18.80 -39.99
N ALA A 86 7.34 17.74 -40.00
CA ALA A 86 7.29 16.70 -38.97
C ALA A 86 7.65 17.22 -37.57
N VAL A 87 8.64 18.11 -37.48
CA VAL A 87 9.00 18.80 -36.22
C VAL A 87 7.85 19.64 -35.70
N GLU A 88 7.25 20.47 -36.54
CA GLU A 88 6.11 21.32 -36.18
C GLU A 88 4.91 20.49 -35.73
N HIS A 89 4.59 19.44 -36.48
CA HIS A 89 3.54 18.47 -36.11
C HIS A 89 3.79 17.83 -34.75
N TYR A 90 5.01 17.39 -34.51
CA TYR A 90 5.41 16.79 -33.23
C TYR A 90 5.30 17.79 -32.08
N GLN A 91 5.88 19.00 -32.26
CA GLN A 91 5.85 20.07 -31.25
C GLN A 91 4.41 20.43 -30.86
N SER A 92 3.53 20.57 -31.86
CA SER A 92 2.10 20.85 -31.63
C SER A 92 1.42 19.75 -30.79
N ARG A 93 1.62 18.48 -31.15
CA ARG A 93 1.03 17.35 -30.42
C ARG A 93 1.62 17.13 -29.03
N ALA A 94 2.88 17.46 -28.84
CA ALA A 94 3.59 17.35 -27.56
C ALA A 94 3.32 18.56 -26.63
N GLY A 95 2.59 19.59 -27.10
CA GLY A 95 2.35 20.82 -26.33
C GLY A 95 3.59 21.69 -26.17
N LEU A 96 4.57 21.54 -27.07
CA LEU A 96 5.77 22.36 -27.14
C LEU A 96 5.53 23.61 -27.98
N THR A 97 6.42 24.62 -27.85
CA THR A 97 6.38 25.80 -28.74
C THR A 97 6.68 25.35 -30.18
N VAL A 98 5.73 25.63 -31.09
CA VAL A 98 5.85 25.25 -32.50
C VAL A 98 6.82 26.22 -33.18
N SER A 99 8.03 25.76 -33.45
CA SER A 99 9.10 26.52 -34.06
C SER A 99 9.66 25.95 -35.36
N GLY A 100 9.39 24.66 -35.63
CA GLY A 100 9.97 23.91 -36.74
C GLY A 100 11.49 23.68 -36.63
N LYS A 101 12.13 24.14 -35.54
CA LYS A 101 13.58 24.08 -35.36
C LYS A 101 14.01 22.76 -34.77
N VAL A 102 15.05 22.17 -35.35
CA VAL A 102 15.77 21.01 -34.80
C VAL A 102 16.76 21.49 -33.74
N SER A 103 16.72 20.90 -32.55
CA SER A 103 17.63 21.18 -31.43
C SER A 103 17.94 19.93 -30.62
N GLU A 104 18.99 19.97 -29.81
CA GLU A 104 19.32 18.86 -28.89
C GLU A 104 18.22 18.64 -27.85
N GLU A 105 17.56 19.69 -27.38
CA GLU A 105 16.44 19.59 -26.44
C GLU A 105 15.23 18.89 -27.08
N LEU A 106 14.96 19.18 -28.36
CA LEU A 106 13.91 18.49 -29.10
C LEU A 106 14.27 17.01 -29.27
N LEU A 107 15.52 16.71 -29.66
CA LEU A 107 16.00 15.33 -29.79
C LEU A 107 15.84 14.56 -28.47
N ALA A 108 16.32 15.11 -27.36
CA ALA A 108 16.18 14.49 -26.04
C ALA A 108 14.71 14.26 -25.65
N HIS A 109 13.82 15.19 -25.97
CA HIS A 109 12.39 15.04 -25.73
C HIS A 109 11.77 13.91 -26.58
N VAL A 110 12.17 13.80 -27.86
CA VAL A 110 11.70 12.73 -28.75
C VAL A 110 12.22 11.37 -28.31
N GLU A 111 13.50 11.28 -27.94
CA GLU A 111 14.12 10.06 -27.41
C GLU A 111 13.41 9.57 -26.15
N PHE A 112 13.22 10.45 -25.17
CA PHE A 112 12.48 10.11 -23.95
C PHE A 112 11.07 9.59 -24.25
N LYS A 113 10.35 10.23 -25.18
CA LYS A 113 9.01 9.82 -25.56
C LYS A 113 9.01 8.46 -26.25
N SER A 114 9.95 8.23 -27.18
CA SER A 114 10.11 6.95 -27.88
C SER A 114 10.42 5.81 -26.90
N GLU A 115 11.33 6.03 -25.94
CA GLU A 115 11.63 5.07 -24.89
C GLU A 115 10.44 4.78 -23.99
N ALA A 116 9.68 5.82 -23.60
CA ALA A 116 8.48 5.67 -22.80
C ALA A 116 7.39 4.87 -23.54
N GLU A 117 7.18 5.12 -24.83
CA GLU A 117 6.23 4.35 -25.65
C GLU A 117 6.68 2.89 -25.80
N ALA A 118 7.98 2.65 -26.05
CA ALA A 118 8.54 1.29 -26.12
C ALA A 118 8.36 0.54 -24.78
N LEU A 119 8.56 1.22 -23.65
CA LEU A 119 8.31 0.66 -22.33
C LEU A 119 6.83 0.31 -22.12
N LEU A 120 5.91 1.20 -22.50
CA LEU A 120 4.47 0.96 -22.41
C LEU A 120 4.05 -0.26 -23.22
N VAL A 121 4.56 -0.41 -24.45
CA VAL A 121 4.31 -1.59 -25.30
C VAL A 121 4.81 -2.87 -24.63
N ARG A 122 6.03 -2.85 -24.06
CA ARG A 122 6.57 -4.00 -23.31
C ARG A 122 5.71 -4.35 -22.09
N LEU A 123 5.29 -3.35 -21.32
CA LEU A 123 4.43 -3.55 -20.14
C LEU A 123 3.06 -4.13 -20.53
N ASP A 124 2.48 -3.67 -21.64
CA ASP A 124 1.20 -4.21 -22.14
C ASP A 124 1.35 -5.66 -22.63
N THR A 125 2.45 -5.97 -23.33
CA THR A 125 2.78 -7.33 -23.78
C THR A 125 2.93 -8.27 -22.59
N VAL A 126 3.76 -7.91 -21.60
CA VAL A 126 3.94 -8.71 -20.37
C VAL A 126 2.60 -8.84 -19.62
N GLY A 127 1.84 -7.77 -19.53
CA GLY A 127 0.51 -7.79 -18.93
C GLY A 127 -0.46 -8.74 -19.65
N SER A 128 -0.40 -8.80 -20.97
CA SER A 128 -1.23 -9.71 -21.80
C SER A 128 -0.87 -11.16 -21.56
N GLU A 129 0.41 -11.49 -21.59
CA GLU A 129 0.89 -12.86 -21.32
C GLU A 129 0.49 -13.34 -19.92
N GLN A 130 0.63 -12.47 -18.92
CA GLN A 130 0.21 -12.78 -17.56
C GLN A 130 -1.30 -13.02 -17.45
N ARG A 131 -2.14 -12.27 -18.18
CA ARG A 131 -3.60 -12.49 -18.24
C ARG A 131 -3.93 -13.84 -18.88
N ILE A 132 -3.23 -14.22 -19.95
CA ILE A 132 -3.41 -15.52 -20.61
C ILE A 132 -3.07 -16.66 -19.65
N LYS A 133 -1.88 -16.63 -19.05
CA LYS A 133 -1.44 -17.64 -18.06
C LYS A 133 -2.39 -17.75 -16.85
N ALA A 134 -2.89 -16.63 -16.36
CA ALA A 134 -3.84 -16.61 -15.27
C ALA A 134 -5.19 -17.24 -15.67
N ARG A 135 -5.65 -16.98 -16.90
CA ARG A 135 -6.86 -17.60 -17.45
C ARG A 135 -6.70 -19.11 -17.58
N GLU A 136 -5.59 -19.60 -18.10
CA GLU A 136 -5.28 -21.03 -18.23
C GLU A 136 -5.29 -21.71 -16.85
N LYS A 137 -4.65 -21.11 -15.84
CA LYS A 137 -4.69 -21.61 -14.46
C LYS A 137 -6.13 -21.70 -13.93
N LEU A 138 -6.96 -20.69 -14.13
CA LEU A 138 -8.35 -20.70 -13.69
C LEU A 138 -9.19 -21.74 -14.45
N GLN A 139 -8.86 -22.06 -15.70
CA GLN A 139 -9.54 -23.08 -16.51
C GLN A 139 -9.19 -24.50 -16.07
N SER A 140 -8.01 -24.71 -15.46
CA SER A 140 -7.53 -26.04 -15.05
C SER A 140 -8.34 -26.66 -13.89
N VAL A 141 -9.01 -25.82 -13.06
CA VAL A 141 -9.83 -26.27 -11.94
C VAL A 141 -11.31 -26.00 -12.22
N ALA A 142 -12.15 -27.02 -12.07
CA ALA A 142 -13.58 -26.94 -12.43
C ALA A 142 -14.32 -25.81 -11.69
N LEU A 143 -14.07 -25.64 -10.40
CA LEU A 143 -14.71 -24.61 -9.58
C LEU A 143 -14.30 -23.18 -10.01
N THR A 144 -13.04 -22.97 -10.37
CA THR A 144 -12.56 -21.64 -10.78
C THR A 144 -12.89 -21.31 -12.23
N ARG A 145 -13.11 -22.32 -13.07
CA ARG A 145 -13.56 -22.13 -14.47
C ARG A 145 -14.85 -21.33 -14.54
N SER A 146 -15.79 -21.58 -13.64
CA SER A 146 -17.07 -20.85 -13.56
C SER A 146 -16.91 -19.36 -13.27
N LEU A 147 -15.77 -18.93 -12.71
CA LEU A 147 -15.47 -17.52 -12.44
C LEU A 147 -15.10 -16.74 -13.70
N LEU A 148 -14.82 -17.44 -14.79
CA LEU A 148 -14.52 -16.84 -16.09
C LEU A 148 -15.77 -16.57 -16.95
N ASP A 149 -16.96 -16.92 -16.46
CA ASP A 149 -18.22 -16.73 -17.17
C ASP A 149 -18.46 -15.24 -17.51
N PRO A 150 -18.58 -14.88 -18.81
CA PRO A 150 -18.78 -13.51 -19.25
C PRO A 150 -20.08 -12.89 -18.74
N THR A 151 -21.12 -13.70 -18.53
CA THR A 151 -22.45 -13.20 -18.09
C THR A 151 -22.42 -12.58 -16.71
N ARG A 152 -21.46 -12.96 -15.87
CA ARG A 152 -21.25 -12.40 -14.52
C ARG A 152 -20.51 -11.06 -14.52
N LYS A 153 -19.82 -10.71 -15.62
CA LYS A 153 -18.86 -9.61 -15.69
C LYS A 153 -19.46 -8.28 -16.16
N ASN A 154 -20.52 -8.33 -16.93
CA ASN A 154 -21.11 -7.17 -17.61
C ASN A 154 -22.43 -6.70 -16.98
N GLN A 155 -22.56 -6.85 -15.66
CA GLN A 155 -23.77 -6.38 -14.97
C GLN A 155 -23.71 -4.86 -14.78
N THR A 156 -24.80 -4.19 -15.14
CA THR A 156 -25.01 -2.77 -14.92
C THR A 156 -25.68 -2.51 -13.56
N ALA A 157 -25.41 -1.35 -12.99
CA ALA A 157 -26.11 -0.90 -11.80
C ALA A 157 -27.58 -0.61 -12.13
N ASP A 158 -28.47 -0.87 -11.17
CA ASP A 158 -29.87 -0.49 -11.28
C ASP A 158 -30.03 1.01 -10.95
N PRO A 159 -30.39 1.86 -11.93
CA PRO A 159 -30.54 3.28 -11.71
C PRO A 159 -31.81 3.63 -10.88
N ALA A 160 -32.80 2.74 -10.82
CA ALA A 160 -34.04 2.94 -10.08
C ALA A 160 -33.95 2.46 -8.63
N ARG A 161 -32.82 1.90 -8.20
CA ARG A 161 -32.64 1.37 -6.87
C ARG A 161 -32.74 2.45 -5.81
N ASN A 162 -33.65 2.28 -4.87
CA ASN A 162 -33.73 3.10 -3.66
C ASN A 162 -32.82 2.50 -2.56
N SER A 163 -31.78 3.22 -2.18
CA SER A 163 -30.84 2.80 -1.12
C SER A 163 -31.23 3.31 0.28
N ASP A 164 -32.20 4.22 0.40
CA ASP A 164 -32.50 4.93 1.66
C ASP A 164 -32.90 3.98 2.78
N PHE A 165 -33.66 2.92 2.45
CA PHE A 165 -34.03 1.91 3.44
C PHE A 165 -32.80 1.26 4.09
N CYS A 166 -31.74 1.01 3.31
CA CYS A 166 -30.49 0.44 3.81
C CYS A 166 -29.78 1.37 4.79
N PHE A 167 -29.84 2.68 4.57
CA PHE A 167 -29.20 3.66 5.45
C PHE A 167 -30.05 3.99 6.69
N GLN A 168 -31.37 3.76 6.63
CA GLN A 168 -32.27 3.90 7.79
C GLN A 168 -32.20 2.69 8.75
N ALA A 169 -32.09 1.48 8.21
CA ALA A 169 -32.02 0.24 8.97
C ALA A 169 -30.90 -0.67 8.43
N PRO A 170 -29.62 -0.32 8.65
CA PRO A 170 -28.49 -1.02 8.06
C PRO A 170 -28.38 -2.45 8.58
N THR A 171 -28.15 -3.37 7.63
CA THR A 171 -27.73 -4.74 7.88
C THR A 171 -26.47 -5.04 7.08
N VAL A 172 -25.73 -6.06 7.47
CA VAL A 172 -24.54 -6.52 6.72
C VAL A 172 -24.88 -6.76 5.26
N ASP A 173 -25.94 -7.53 4.99
CA ASP A 173 -26.32 -7.94 3.62
C ASP A 173 -26.78 -6.74 2.78
N CYS A 174 -27.50 -5.82 3.39
CA CYS A 174 -27.93 -4.59 2.76
C CYS A 174 -26.71 -3.72 2.35
N LEU A 175 -25.76 -3.47 3.27
CA LEU A 175 -24.57 -2.67 2.99
C LEU A 175 -23.65 -3.32 1.95
N ILE A 176 -23.52 -4.66 1.97
CA ILE A 176 -22.79 -5.41 0.93
C ILE A 176 -23.50 -5.27 -0.42
N SER A 177 -24.82 -5.38 -0.45
CA SER A 177 -25.61 -5.22 -1.66
C SER A 177 -25.43 -3.83 -2.26
N GLU A 178 -25.45 -2.77 -1.44
CA GLU A 178 -25.16 -1.40 -1.86
C GLU A 178 -23.73 -1.24 -2.37
N ALA A 179 -22.74 -1.92 -1.75
CA ALA A 179 -21.36 -1.90 -2.22
C ALA A 179 -21.24 -2.54 -3.61
N ILE A 180 -21.92 -3.66 -3.86
CA ILE A 180 -21.95 -4.33 -5.15
C ILE A 180 -22.60 -3.44 -6.22
N GLU A 181 -23.74 -2.83 -5.92
CA GLU A 181 -24.42 -1.93 -6.86
C GLU A 181 -23.56 -0.70 -7.17
N SER A 182 -22.91 -0.12 -6.16
CA SER A 182 -21.95 0.96 -6.37
C SER A 182 -20.75 0.50 -7.22
N ALA A 183 -20.26 -0.73 -7.03
CA ALA A 183 -19.15 -1.29 -7.82
C ALA A 183 -19.54 -1.47 -9.29
N LYS A 184 -20.77 -1.92 -9.59
CA LYS A 184 -21.27 -2.04 -10.97
C LYS A 184 -21.24 -0.69 -11.73
N ALA A 185 -21.48 0.42 -11.02
CA ALA A 185 -21.46 1.76 -11.58
C ALA A 185 -20.04 2.34 -11.78
N VAL A 186 -18.98 1.63 -11.40
CA VAL A 186 -17.59 2.10 -11.59
C VAL A 186 -17.18 1.95 -13.05
N GLY A 187 -16.96 3.06 -13.73
CA GLY A 187 -16.65 3.07 -15.17
C GLY A 187 -15.27 2.50 -15.53
N ARG A 188 -14.26 2.63 -14.65
CA ARG A 188 -12.91 2.13 -14.92
C ARG A 188 -12.76 0.67 -14.49
N PRO A 189 -12.47 -0.28 -15.40
CA PRO A 189 -12.47 -1.72 -15.11
C PRO A 189 -11.55 -2.11 -13.95
N HIS A 190 -10.33 -1.60 -13.89
CA HIS A 190 -9.39 -1.97 -12.83
C HIS A 190 -9.82 -1.51 -11.43
N PHE A 191 -10.46 -0.34 -11.30
CA PHE A 191 -11.03 0.10 -10.02
C PHE A 191 -12.28 -0.71 -9.64
N ARG A 192 -13.08 -1.10 -10.62
CA ARG A 192 -14.23 -1.97 -10.42
C ARG A 192 -13.80 -3.35 -9.95
N ASP A 193 -12.82 -3.95 -10.61
CA ASP A 193 -12.27 -5.27 -10.27
C ASP A 193 -11.66 -5.28 -8.86
N TRP A 194 -10.87 -4.26 -8.54
CA TRP A 194 -10.34 -4.10 -7.19
C TRP A 194 -11.45 -4.00 -6.14
N THR A 195 -12.50 -3.23 -6.43
CA THR A 195 -13.64 -3.08 -5.51
C THR A 195 -14.37 -4.41 -5.27
N TYR A 196 -14.58 -5.21 -6.32
CA TYR A 196 -15.15 -6.55 -6.15
C TYR A 196 -14.26 -7.45 -5.31
N GLY A 197 -12.93 -7.37 -5.47
CA GLY A 197 -11.98 -8.06 -4.62
C GLY A 197 -12.15 -7.71 -3.14
N GLU A 198 -12.23 -6.42 -2.81
CA GLU A 198 -12.43 -5.94 -1.43
C GLU A 198 -13.78 -6.38 -0.85
N ILE A 199 -14.87 -6.35 -1.63
CA ILE A 199 -16.18 -6.86 -1.21
C ILE A 199 -16.11 -8.36 -0.91
N ALA A 200 -15.47 -9.15 -1.79
CA ALA A 200 -15.30 -10.59 -1.60
C ALA A 200 -14.52 -10.92 -0.32
N ILE A 201 -13.47 -10.16 -0.01
CA ILE A 201 -12.69 -10.31 1.23
C ILE A 201 -13.58 -10.07 2.47
N VAL A 202 -14.43 -9.05 2.44
CA VAL A 202 -15.34 -8.77 3.57
C VAL A 202 -16.39 -9.87 3.73
N GLN A 203 -16.98 -10.35 2.62
CA GLN A 203 -17.89 -11.48 2.63
C GLN A 203 -17.23 -12.74 3.21
N ALA A 204 -15.99 -13.02 2.81
CA ALA A 204 -15.21 -14.14 3.35
C ALA A 204 -15.01 -14.03 4.87
N ARG A 205 -14.59 -12.87 5.38
CA ARG A 205 -14.43 -12.64 6.83
C ARG A 205 -15.70 -12.91 7.61
N LEU A 206 -16.86 -12.63 7.02
CA LEU A 206 -18.17 -12.90 7.59
C LEU A 206 -18.60 -14.38 7.44
N GLY A 207 -17.80 -15.21 6.76
CA GLY A 207 -18.10 -16.62 6.49
C GLY A 207 -19.04 -16.84 5.30
N GLN A 208 -19.34 -15.82 4.52
CA GLN A 208 -20.22 -15.87 3.34
C GLN A 208 -19.39 -16.31 2.11
N VAL A 209 -18.85 -17.54 2.14
CA VAL A 209 -17.86 -18.03 1.14
C VAL A 209 -18.43 -18.07 -0.28
N ASP A 210 -19.67 -18.56 -0.45
CA ASP A 210 -20.30 -18.65 -1.76
C ASP A 210 -20.60 -17.26 -2.35
N ALA A 211 -21.04 -16.32 -1.49
CA ALA A 211 -21.21 -14.93 -1.90
C ALA A 211 -19.87 -14.30 -2.30
N ALA A 212 -18.79 -14.56 -1.56
CA ALA A 212 -17.44 -14.09 -1.88
C ALA A 212 -16.95 -14.64 -3.22
N ARG A 213 -17.13 -15.93 -3.49
CA ARG A 213 -16.81 -16.56 -4.79
C ARG A 213 -17.65 -15.97 -5.92
N LYS A 214 -18.95 -15.79 -5.69
CA LYS A 214 -19.85 -15.14 -6.68
C LYS A 214 -19.39 -13.73 -7.00
N THR A 215 -18.94 -12.98 -6.00
CA THR A 215 -18.39 -11.62 -6.17
C THR A 215 -17.05 -11.66 -6.91
N ALA A 216 -16.15 -12.61 -6.60
CA ALA A 216 -14.91 -12.82 -7.34
C ALA A 216 -15.14 -13.11 -8.83
N GLY A 217 -16.23 -13.82 -9.18
CA GLY A 217 -16.63 -14.06 -10.57
C GLY A 217 -17.04 -12.80 -11.36
N ARG A 218 -17.24 -11.65 -10.70
CA ARG A 218 -17.51 -10.36 -11.35
C ARG A 218 -16.23 -9.64 -11.80
N VAL A 219 -15.07 -10.05 -11.28
CA VAL A 219 -13.75 -9.50 -11.62
C VAL A 219 -13.42 -9.85 -13.06
N GLN A 220 -13.03 -8.86 -13.88
CA GLN A 220 -12.72 -9.08 -15.31
C GLN A 220 -11.31 -9.61 -15.53
N ASP A 221 -10.32 -9.06 -14.82
CA ASP A 221 -8.92 -9.48 -14.97
C ASP A 221 -8.67 -10.85 -14.30
N PRO A 222 -8.29 -11.90 -15.05
CA PRO A 222 -8.01 -13.22 -14.49
C PRO A 222 -6.94 -13.23 -13.39
N ARG A 223 -5.97 -12.34 -13.47
CA ARG A 223 -4.91 -12.21 -12.44
C ARG A 223 -5.51 -11.76 -11.10
N LEU A 224 -6.43 -10.78 -11.15
CA LEU A 224 -7.11 -10.29 -9.95
C LEU A 224 -8.10 -11.31 -9.39
N ILE A 225 -8.67 -12.19 -10.23
CA ILE A 225 -9.48 -13.33 -9.72
C ILE A 225 -8.59 -14.24 -8.85
N LEU A 226 -7.40 -14.63 -9.34
CA LEU A 226 -6.46 -15.45 -8.59
C LEU A 226 -6.06 -14.81 -7.24
N VAL A 227 -5.73 -13.52 -7.27
CA VAL A 227 -5.42 -12.75 -6.06
C VAL A 227 -6.62 -12.67 -5.11
N THR A 228 -7.83 -12.52 -5.65
CA THR A 228 -9.06 -12.49 -4.84
C THR A 228 -9.32 -13.83 -4.17
N LEU A 229 -9.12 -14.95 -4.86
CA LEU A 229 -9.25 -16.30 -4.28
C LEU A 229 -8.26 -16.49 -3.11
N ARG A 230 -6.98 -16.10 -3.31
CA ARG A 230 -6.00 -16.10 -2.22
C ARG A 230 -6.46 -15.27 -1.03
N ASN A 231 -6.93 -14.05 -1.29
CA ASN A 231 -7.38 -13.14 -0.23
C ASN A 231 -8.64 -13.65 0.50
N ILE A 232 -9.54 -14.35 -0.19
CA ILE A 232 -10.69 -15.03 0.45
C ILE A 232 -10.18 -16.07 1.46
N ALA A 233 -9.26 -16.95 1.08
CA ALA A 233 -8.72 -17.96 1.98
C ALA A 233 -7.98 -17.34 3.17
N VAL A 234 -7.15 -16.31 2.93
CA VAL A 234 -6.46 -15.55 4.00
C VAL A 234 -7.48 -14.90 4.95
N ALA A 235 -8.53 -14.26 4.42
CA ALA A 235 -9.54 -13.58 5.23
C ALA A 235 -10.32 -14.54 6.14
N LEU A 236 -10.56 -15.77 5.66
CA LEU A 236 -11.19 -16.84 6.44
C LEU A 236 -10.25 -17.35 7.54
N ALA A 237 -8.97 -17.56 7.23
CA ALA A 237 -7.95 -17.95 8.21
C ALA A 237 -7.79 -16.88 9.30
N ASP A 238 -7.69 -15.61 8.92
CA ASP A 238 -7.61 -14.47 9.85
C ASP A 238 -8.85 -14.37 10.76
N ALA A 239 -10.03 -14.74 10.23
CA ALA A 239 -11.28 -14.81 10.98
C ALA A 239 -11.43 -16.11 11.78
N ASN A 240 -10.38 -16.92 11.86
CA ASN A 240 -10.32 -18.21 12.55
C ASN A 240 -11.34 -19.24 12.04
N ARG A 241 -11.70 -19.18 10.77
CA ARG A 241 -12.60 -20.12 10.07
C ARG A 241 -11.78 -21.15 9.31
N VAL A 242 -11.07 -22.02 10.05
CA VAL A 242 -10.02 -22.90 9.54
C VAL A 242 -10.51 -23.81 8.41
N ASP A 243 -11.66 -24.50 8.59
CA ASP A 243 -12.19 -25.43 7.58
C ASP A 243 -12.54 -24.71 6.27
N LEU A 244 -13.23 -23.58 6.36
CA LEU A 244 -13.58 -22.77 5.20
C LEU A 244 -12.35 -22.18 4.50
N ALA A 245 -11.31 -21.83 5.27
CA ALA A 245 -10.04 -21.36 4.73
C ALA A 245 -9.31 -22.47 3.97
N MET A 246 -9.29 -23.68 4.50
CA MET A 246 -8.70 -24.87 3.88
C MET A 246 -9.40 -25.18 2.55
N ASP A 247 -10.73 -25.26 2.53
CA ASP A 247 -11.52 -25.50 1.31
C ASP A 247 -11.30 -24.39 0.27
N SER A 248 -11.15 -23.15 0.72
CA SER A 248 -10.91 -22.02 -0.18
C SER A 248 -9.47 -22.00 -0.70
N ALA A 249 -8.48 -22.44 0.07
CA ALA A 249 -7.09 -22.56 -0.38
C ALA A 249 -6.94 -23.72 -1.39
N ALA A 250 -7.65 -24.83 -1.19
CA ALA A 250 -7.58 -26.01 -2.05
C ALA A 250 -7.95 -25.72 -3.51
N ILE A 251 -8.85 -24.78 -3.77
CA ILE A 251 -9.29 -24.43 -5.13
C ILE A 251 -8.37 -23.42 -5.83
N ILE A 252 -7.35 -22.87 -5.18
CA ILE A 252 -6.44 -21.88 -5.79
C ILE A 252 -5.51 -22.60 -6.77
N PRO A 253 -5.60 -22.32 -8.09
CA PRO A 253 -4.83 -23.07 -9.08
C PRO A 253 -3.38 -22.55 -9.23
N ASP A 254 -3.05 -21.41 -8.63
CA ASP A 254 -1.71 -20.84 -8.63
C ASP A 254 -0.95 -21.29 -7.39
N GLY A 255 0.15 -22.04 -7.56
CA GLY A 255 0.90 -22.63 -6.46
C GLY A 255 1.46 -21.60 -5.47
N TRP A 256 1.97 -20.44 -5.95
CA TRP A 256 2.50 -19.40 -5.08
C TRP A 256 1.40 -18.71 -4.28
N LEU A 257 0.29 -18.35 -4.93
CA LEU A 257 -0.86 -17.74 -4.24
C LEU A 257 -1.52 -18.72 -3.26
N LYS A 258 -1.53 -20.02 -3.61
CA LYS A 258 -1.97 -21.06 -2.69
C LYS A 258 -1.05 -21.14 -1.47
N ALA A 259 0.27 -21.16 -1.67
CA ALA A 259 1.24 -21.20 -0.58
C ALA A 259 1.12 -19.95 0.35
N GLU A 260 0.88 -18.77 -0.21
CA GLU A 260 0.61 -17.55 0.58
C GLU A 260 -0.67 -17.70 1.44
N ALA A 261 -1.73 -18.29 0.91
CA ALA A 261 -2.95 -18.56 1.67
C ALA A 261 -2.72 -19.60 2.78
N LEU A 262 -1.95 -20.64 2.46
CA LEU A 262 -1.60 -21.69 3.42
C LEU A 262 -0.76 -21.18 4.61
N VAL A 263 0.03 -20.12 4.44
CA VAL A 263 0.74 -19.47 5.56
C VAL A 263 -0.25 -18.98 6.62
N SER A 264 -1.29 -18.24 6.22
CA SER A 264 -2.31 -17.76 7.16
C SER A 264 -3.13 -18.91 7.77
N LEU A 265 -3.38 -19.96 6.98
CA LEU A 265 -4.06 -21.17 7.46
C LEU A 265 -3.26 -21.90 8.53
N ALA A 266 -1.96 -22.16 8.30
CA ALA A 266 -1.07 -22.81 9.27
C ALA A 266 -1.04 -22.05 10.61
N VAL A 267 -1.02 -20.71 10.54
CA VAL A 267 -1.07 -19.85 11.73
C VAL A 267 -2.41 -19.96 12.47
N ALA A 268 -3.53 -19.99 11.74
CA ALA A 268 -4.84 -20.14 12.35
C ALA A 268 -4.98 -21.53 13.02
N GLN A 269 -4.50 -22.60 12.38
CA GLN A 269 -4.43 -23.93 12.94
C GLN A 269 -3.59 -23.97 14.22
N THR A 270 -2.41 -23.35 14.22
CA THR A 270 -1.54 -23.22 15.39
C THR A 270 -2.23 -22.53 16.55
N ARG A 271 -2.91 -21.40 16.30
CA ARG A 271 -3.67 -20.67 17.34
C ARG A 271 -4.78 -21.51 17.99
N ASN A 272 -5.34 -22.44 17.23
CA ASN A 272 -6.38 -23.36 17.71
C ASN A 272 -5.84 -24.63 18.35
N GLY A 273 -4.52 -24.78 18.47
CA GLY A 273 -3.90 -25.99 19.00
C GLY A 273 -3.87 -27.17 18.03
N GLY A 274 -4.24 -26.97 16.76
CA GLY A 274 -4.20 -27.98 15.69
C GLY A 274 -2.78 -28.17 15.13
N TRP A 275 -1.85 -28.61 15.96
CA TRP A 275 -0.44 -28.78 15.60
C TRP A 275 -0.19 -29.82 14.50
N PRO A 276 -0.88 -31.00 14.48
CA PRO A 276 -0.73 -31.97 13.40
C PRO A 276 -1.13 -31.38 12.04
N GLU A 277 -2.27 -30.71 11.99
CA GLU A 277 -2.82 -30.06 10.79
C GLU A 277 -1.91 -28.92 10.32
N ALA A 278 -1.45 -28.08 11.25
CA ALA A 278 -0.51 -27.00 10.95
C ALA A 278 0.80 -27.54 10.35
N ARG A 279 1.30 -28.67 10.88
CA ARG A 279 2.51 -29.33 10.37
C ARG A 279 2.31 -29.85 8.95
N GLU A 280 1.15 -30.40 8.63
CA GLU A 280 0.84 -30.87 7.28
C GLU A 280 0.73 -29.70 6.31
N THR A 281 0.05 -28.64 6.71
CA THR A 281 -0.03 -27.40 5.93
C THR A 281 1.36 -26.81 5.67
N MET A 282 2.26 -26.82 6.66
CA MET A 282 3.65 -26.39 6.49
C MET A 282 4.44 -27.26 5.52
N ARG A 283 4.19 -28.58 5.48
CA ARG A 283 4.81 -29.47 4.47
C ARG A 283 4.34 -29.11 3.07
N GLU A 284 3.05 -28.86 2.89
CA GLU A 284 2.52 -28.42 1.59
C GLU A 284 3.17 -27.09 1.13
N ILE A 285 3.30 -26.12 2.03
CA ILE A 285 4.03 -24.87 1.75
C ILE A 285 5.47 -25.19 1.30
N SER A 286 6.15 -26.12 1.98
CA SER A 286 7.53 -26.50 1.67
C SER A 286 7.69 -27.09 0.27
N VAL A 287 6.74 -27.85 -0.22
CA VAL A 287 6.74 -28.41 -1.59
C VAL A 287 6.79 -27.27 -2.62
N PHE A 288 5.98 -26.21 -2.44
CA PHE A 288 6.02 -25.05 -3.33
C PHE A 288 7.30 -24.23 -3.15
N ALA A 289 7.74 -24.04 -1.91
CA ALA A 289 8.93 -23.26 -1.63
C ALA A 289 10.23 -23.92 -2.12
N MET A 290 10.32 -25.25 -2.08
CA MET A 290 11.54 -26.01 -2.40
C MET A 290 11.50 -26.66 -3.79
N GLY A 291 10.33 -26.66 -4.45
CA GLY A 291 10.16 -27.25 -5.79
C GLY A 291 10.96 -26.50 -6.87
N PRO A 292 11.30 -27.19 -7.98
CA PRO A 292 11.92 -26.54 -9.12
C PRO A 292 10.96 -25.48 -9.69
N SER A 293 11.49 -24.30 -10.00
CA SER A 293 10.70 -23.23 -10.62
C SER A 293 11.55 -22.53 -11.68
N SER A 294 10.95 -22.31 -12.83
CA SER A 294 11.51 -21.47 -13.89
C SER A 294 11.16 -19.98 -13.72
N GLU A 295 10.48 -19.62 -12.64
CA GLU A 295 10.07 -18.24 -12.42
C GLU A 295 11.27 -17.35 -12.06
N LYS A 296 11.32 -16.18 -12.67
CA LYS A 296 12.24 -15.11 -12.27
C LYS A 296 11.92 -14.70 -10.83
N ASN A 297 12.95 -14.44 -10.04
CA ASN A 297 12.84 -14.04 -8.63
C ASN A 297 12.27 -15.13 -7.68
N VAL A 298 12.38 -16.40 -8.05
CA VAL A 298 11.91 -17.52 -7.21
C VAL A 298 12.51 -17.48 -5.81
N GLU A 299 13.78 -17.15 -5.69
CA GLU A 299 14.48 -17.06 -4.41
C GLU A 299 13.91 -15.96 -3.51
N PHE A 300 13.59 -14.81 -4.08
CA PHE A 300 12.91 -13.74 -3.35
C PHE A 300 11.51 -14.17 -2.85
N LYS A 301 10.73 -14.84 -3.70
CA LYS A 301 9.41 -15.37 -3.32
C LYS A 301 9.52 -16.40 -2.20
N ARG A 302 10.48 -17.31 -2.27
CA ARG A 302 10.76 -18.30 -1.22
C ARG A 302 11.08 -17.65 0.11
N THR A 303 12.02 -16.71 0.10
CA THR A 303 12.41 -15.99 1.30
C THR A 303 11.25 -15.19 1.88
N SER A 304 10.48 -14.51 1.04
CA SER A 304 9.29 -13.75 1.48
C SER A 304 8.24 -14.67 2.12
N LEU A 305 7.97 -15.82 1.52
CA LEU A 305 7.02 -16.81 2.03
C LEU A 305 7.49 -17.39 3.39
N THR A 306 8.74 -17.82 3.47
CA THR A 306 9.34 -18.35 4.70
C THR A 306 9.38 -17.30 5.81
N SER A 307 9.77 -16.08 5.48
CA SER A 307 9.80 -14.97 6.44
C SER A 307 8.40 -14.60 6.94
N SER A 308 7.41 -14.57 6.05
CA SER A 308 6.02 -14.31 6.43
C SER A 308 5.46 -15.39 7.35
N LEU A 309 5.69 -16.67 7.03
CA LEU A 309 5.29 -17.80 7.87
C LEU A 309 5.94 -17.71 9.26
N ALA A 310 7.25 -17.49 9.31
CA ALA A 310 7.97 -17.40 10.56
C ALA A 310 7.48 -16.25 11.45
N GLN A 311 7.31 -15.05 10.90
CA GLN A 311 6.80 -13.89 11.65
C GLN A 311 5.40 -14.16 12.20
N GLN A 312 4.50 -14.71 11.40
CA GLN A 312 3.14 -15.00 11.83
C GLN A 312 3.08 -16.13 12.89
N LEU A 313 3.96 -17.15 12.78
CA LEU A 313 4.09 -18.19 13.81
C LEU A 313 4.62 -17.63 15.13
N ALA A 314 5.60 -16.74 15.08
CA ALA A 314 6.08 -16.06 16.27
C ALA A 314 4.98 -15.23 16.95
N ASP A 315 4.19 -14.48 16.16
CA ASP A 315 3.04 -13.70 16.63
C ASP A 315 1.92 -14.60 17.18
N ALA A 316 1.80 -15.83 16.68
CA ALA A 316 0.83 -16.83 17.16
C ALA A 316 1.28 -17.57 18.42
N GLY A 317 2.51 -17.32 18.93
CA GLY A 317 3.03 -17.90 20.15
C GLY A 317 3.98 -19.08 19.95
N ASP A 318 4.43 -19.37 18.73
CA ASP A 318 5.47 -20.38 18.45
C ASP A 318 6.78 -19.78 17.91
N PRO A 319 7.53 -19.05 18.74
CA PRO A 319 8.80 -18.45 18.32
C PRO A 319 9.89 -19.50 18.06
N THR A 320 9.74 -20.72 18.56
CA THR A 320 10.73 -21.81 18.40
C THR A 320 10.74 -22.33 16.97
N VAL A 321 9.59 -22.67 16.42
CA VAL A 321 9.46 -23.11 15.02
C VAL A 321 9.81 -21.97 14.09
N ALA A 322 9.32 -20.76 14.38
CA ALA A 322 9.65 -19.56 13.63
C ALA A 322 11.17 -19.36 13.49
N ARG A 323 11.91 -19.45 14.61
CA ARG A 323 13.37 -19.33 14.62
C ARG A 323 14.07 -20.43 13.81
N ARG A 324 13.60 -21.67 13.88
CA ARG A 324 14.15 -22.77 13.07
C ARG A 324 14.00 -22.50 11.57
N LEU A 325 12.80 -22.07 11.15
CA LEU A 325 12.54 -21.73 9.74
C LEU A 325 13.48 -20.61 9.26
N MET A 326 13.60 -19.55 10.04
CA MET A 326 14.47 -18.42 9.70
C MET A 326 15.95 -18.80 9.62
N ASN A 327 16.43 -19.63 10.55
CA ASN A 327 17.81 -20.11 10.56
C ASN A 327 18.11 -21.06 9.38
N ALA A 328 17.17 -21.91 9.00
CA ALA A 328 17.29 -22.75 7.82
C ALA A 328 17.38 -21.90 6.54
N GLU A 329 16.51 -20.90 6.41
CA GLU A 329 16.52 -19.98 5.28
C GLU A 329 17.80 -19.13 5.21
N ARG A 330 18.29 -18.65 6.36
CA ARG A 330 19.58 -17.95 6.47
C ARG A 330 20.74 -18.81 5.95
N THR A 331 20.80 -20.06 6.39
CA THR A 331 21.86 -21.00 5.96
C THR A 331 21.80 -21.23 4.46
N ARG A 332 20.60 -21.45 3.93
CA ARG A 332 20.36 -21.64 2.50
C ARG A 332 20.82 -20.44 1.67
N LEU A 333 20.37 -19.24 2.04
CA LEU A 333 20.75 -18.01 1.32
C LEU A 333 22.25 -17.71 1.40
N LYS A 334 22.89 -17.93 2.56
CA LYS A 334 24.34 -17.78 2.71
C LYS A 334 25.12 -18.74 1.80
N THR A 335 24.63 -19.96 1.65
CA THR A 335 25.25 -20.95 0.74
C THR A 335 25.10 -20.49 -0.72
N LEU A 336 23.91 -20.09 -1.14
CA LEU A 336 23.65 -19.59 -2.49
C LEU A 336 24.48 -18.34 -2.82
N PHE A 337 24.54 -17.40 -1.88
CA PHE A 337 25.34 -16.16 -2.03
C PHE A 337 26.82 -16.47 -2.29
N ARG A 338 27.39 -17.44 -1.56
CA ARG A 338 28.78 -17.87 -1.76
C ARG A 338 28.99 -18.55 -3.11
N GLN A 339 28.01 -19.31 -3.60
CA GLN A 339 28.11 -20.04 -4.87
C GLN A 339 27.97 -19.12 -6.11
N THR A 340 27.36 -17.96 -5.95
CA THR A 340 27.03 -17.05 -7.05
C THR A 340 27.75 -15.71 -6.97
N GLU A 341 28.78 -15.58 -6.11
CA GLU A 341 29.52 -14.34 -5.87
C GLU A 341 28.61 -13.14 -5.52
N GLY A 342 27.45 -13.44 -4.90
CA GLY A 342 26.54 -12.45 -4.37
C GLY A 342 25.53 -11.85 -5.34
N SER A 343 25.60 -12.18 -6.63
CA SER A 343 24.69 -11.59 -7.60
C SER A 343 23.22 -12.03 -7.39
N GLY A 344 22.30 -11.06 -7.30
CA GLY A 344 20.85 -11.28 -7.34
C GLY A 344 20.15 -11.62 -6.02
N TYR A 345 20.84 -11.71 -4.87
CA TYR A 345 20.23 -12.10 -3.58
C TYR A 345 20.02 -10.95 -2.58
N SER A 346 20.40 -9.72 -2.92
CA SER A 346 20.30 -8.56 -2.03
C SER A 346 18.88 -8.35 -1.48
N ALA A 347 17.85 -8.45 -2.31
CA ALA A 347 16.46 -8.32 -1.90
C ALA A 347 16.03 -9.43 -0.93
N SER A 348 16.43 -10.68 -1.18
CA SER A 348 16.14 -11.83 -0.31
C SER A 348 16.82 -11.68 1.05
N LEU A 349 18.10 -11.33 1.08
CA LEU A 349 18.85 -11.11 2.32
C LEU A 349 18.28 -9.95 3.14
N SER A 350 17.86 -8.87 2.49
CA SER A 350 17.22 -7.73 3.16
C SER A 350 15.85 -8.10 3.75
N THR A 351 15.06 -8.88 3.01
CA THR A 351 13.76 -9.38 3.48
C THR A 351 13.95 -10.27 4.71
N LEU A 352 14.91 -11.18 4.66
CA LEU A 352 15.23 -12.06 5.77
C LEU A 352 15.76 -11.29 6.98
N ALA A 353 16.66 -10.32 6.78
CA ALA A 353 17.18 -9.46 7.85
C ALA A 353 16.06 -8.64 8.52
N ALA A 354 15.17 -8.04 7.73
CA ALA A 354 14.03 -7.32 8.26
C ALA A 354 13.08 -8.24 9.05
N ALA A 355 12.90 -9.48 8.60
CA ALA A 355 12.08 -10.46 9.30
C ALA A 355 12.71 -10.87 10.64
N PHE A 356 14.02 -11.16 10.71
CA PHE A 356 14.73 -11.39 11.97
C PHE A 356 14.57 -10.21 12.93
N ALA A 357 14.77 -8.98 12.45
CA ALA A 357 14.59 -7.79 13.26
C ALA A 357 13.15 -7.65 13.78
N ASN A 358 12.14 -7.95 12.97
CA ASN A 358 10.74 -7.89 13.37
C ASN A 358 10.36 -8.99 14.40
N MET A 359 11.11 -10.09 14.45
CA MET A 359 10.98 -11.16 15.42
C MET A 359 11.86 -10.97 16.66
N ASP A 360 12.34 -9.74 16.91
CA ASP A 360 13.21 -9.37 18.03
C ASP A 360 14.54 -10.17 18.10
N GLN A 361 15.09 -10.49 16.92
CA GLN A 361 16.40 -11.14 16.75
C GLN A 361 17.37 -10.21 15.99
N PRO A 362 17.75 -9.07 16.60
CA PRO A 362 18.53 -8.05 15.90
C PRO A 362 19.96 -8.47 15.56
N ASP A 363 20.58 -9.37 16.33
CA ASP A 363 21.95 -9.80 16.07
C ASP A 363 22.02 -10.71 14.83
N GLU A 364 21.05 -11.59 14.65
CA GLU A 364 20.89 -12.39 13.45
C GLU A 364 20.61 -11.51 12.23
N ALA A 365 19.76 -10.52 12.37
CA ALA A 365 19.48 -9.56 11.32
C ALA A 365 20.74 -8.78 10.92
N ARG A 366 21.52 -8.31 11.90
CA ARG A 366 22.77 -7.60 11.68
C ARG A 366 23.79 -8.46 10.95
N SER A 367 23.88 -9.74 11.28
CA SER A 367 24.81 -10.67 10.61
C SER A 367 24.57 -10.86 9.11
N LEU A 368 23.44 -10.40 8.60
CA LEU A 368 23.10 -10.43 7.18
C LEU A 368 23.47 -9.13 6.45
N LEU A 369 23.69 -8.04 7.18
CA LEU A 369 24.15 -6.77 6.57
C LEU A 369 25.60 -6.82 6.06
N ASP A 370 26.40 -7.75 6.58
CA ASP A 370 27.78 -7.97 6.12
C ASP A 370 27.82 -8.57 4.69
N TYR A 371 26.70 -9.07 4.21
CA TYR A 371 26.53 -9.51 2.83
C TYR A 371 26.02 -8.32 2.01
N ASN A 372 26.84 -7.84 1.07
CA ASN A 372 26.67 -6.67 0.22
C ASN A 372 25.21 -6.43 -0.22
N VAL A 373 24.48 -5.63 0.57
CA VAL A 373 23.07 -5.31 0.38
C VAL A 373 22.98 -3.93 -0.26
N ASP A 374 22.21 -3.79 -1.32
CA ASP A 374 21.90 -2.53 -1.98
C ASP A 374 21.47 -1.44 -0.98
N ILE A 375 21.94 -0.20 -1.16
CA ILE A 375 21.70 0.96 -0.28
C ILE A 375 20.20 1.16 0.01
N VAL A 376 19.33 0.96 -0.98
CA VAL A 376 17.87 1.10 -0.80
C VAL A 376 17.34 0.06 0.18
N HIS A 377 17.83 -1.17 0.11
CA HIS A 377 17.46 -2.26 1.01
C HIS A 377 18.10 -2.11 2.40
N GLN A 378 19.34 -1.60 2.49
CA GLN A 378 20.02 -1.35 3.76
C GLN A 378 19.22 -0.42 4.68
N ARG A 379 18.58 0.62 4.13
CA ARG A 379 17.79 1.58 4.92
C ARG A 379 16.59 0.92 5.59
N SER A 380 15.83 0.08 4.86
CA SER A 380 14.67 -0.63 5.43
C SER A 380 15.08 -1.58 6.55
N VAL A 381 16.20 -2.26 6.38
CA VAL A 381 16.78 -3.14 7.40
C VAL A 381 17.26 -2.33 8.61
N SER A 382 17.94 -1.21 8.39
CA SER A 382 18.40 -0.33 9.48
C SER A 382 17.25 0.19 10.32
N VAL A 383 16.13 0.58 9.70
CA VAL A 383 14.91 1.00 10.41
C VAL A 383 14.32 -0.15 11.24
N ALA A 384 14.26 -1.37 10.68
CA ALA A 384 13.78 -2.54 11.40
C ALA A 384 14.70 -2.92 12.56
N LEU A 385 16.03 -2.88 12.34
CA LEU A 385 17.04 -3.14 13.37
C LEU A 385 17.00 -2.15 14.54
N ALA A 386 16.90 -0.85 14.23
CA ALA A 386 16.81 0.16 15.27
C ALA A 386 15.60 -0.09 16.19
N ARG A 387 14.45 -0.45 15.62
CA ARG A 387 13.26 -0.82 16.38
C ARG A 387 13.45 -2.10 17.19
N ALA A 388 14.09 -3.12 16.60
CA ALA A 388 14.32 -4.39 17.28
C ALA A 388 15.25 -4.21 18.50
N TYR A 389 16.38 -3.51 18.32
CA TYR A 389 17.27 -3.17 19.44
C TYR A 389 16.55 -2.34 20.51
N GLY A 390 15.68 -1.42 20.10
CA GLY A 390 14.86 -0.64 21.03
C GLY A 390 13.91 -1.49 21.85
N ARG A 391 13.17 -2.41 21.21
CA ARG A 391 12.29 -3.37 21.89
C ARG A 391 13.05 -4.31 22.82
N ALA A 392 14.27 -4.69 22.46
CA ALA A 392 15.15 -5.51 23.28
C ALA A 392 15.85 -4.72 24.42
N GLY A 393 15.61 -3.42 24.54
CA GLY A 393 16.25 -2.55 25.54
C GLY A 393 17.73 -2.28 25.29
N GLN A 394 18.23 -2.58 24.09
CA GLN A 394 19.62 -2.36 23.67
C GLN A 394 19.82 -0.94 23.12
N ASP A 395 19.62 0.06 23.97
CA ASP A 395 19.57 1.48 23.59
C ASP A 395 20.83 1.97 22.87
N LYS A 396 22.01 1.50 23.24
CA LYS A 396 23.28 1.89 22.59
C LYS A 396 23.31 1.46 21.13
N SER A 397 22.94 0.20 20.84
CA SER A 397 22.91 -0.34 19.49
C SER A 397 21.86 0.36 18.62
N ALA A 398 20.66 0.59 19.16
CA ALA A 398 19.61 1.32 18.47
C ALA A 398 20.04 2.76 18.14
N THR A 399 20.63 3.47 19.13
CA THR A 399 21.10 4.84 18.96
C THR A 399 22.20 4.96 17.92
N ALA A 400 23.15 4.00 17.87
CA ALA A 400 24.20 3.97 16.86
C ALA A 400 23.62 3.91 15.43
N ILE A 401 22.62 3.04 15.21
CA ILE A 401 21.95 2.91 13.92
C ILE A 401 21.18 4.19 13.57
N ILE A 402 20.43 4.76 14.53
CA ILE A 402 19.64 5.97 14.29
C ILE A 402 20.55 7.14 13.91
N ASN A 403 21.70 7.29 14.58
CA ASN A 403 22.66 8.36 14.30
C ASN A 403 23.33 8.19 12.92
N ALA A 404 23.50 6.96 12.43
CA ALA A 404 24.06 6.68 11.12
C ALA A 404 23.08 6.97 9.97
N LEU A 405 21.79 7.15 10.24
CA LEU A 405 20.82 7.53 9.22
C LEU A 405 20.98 9.02 8.87
N GLU A 406 21.23 9.31 7.61
CA GLU A 406 21.41 10.69 7.13
C GLU A 406 20.10 11.49 7.13
N GLU A 407 18.97 10.83 6.84
CA GLU A 407 17.69 11.48 6.64
C GLU A 407 16.95 11.81 7.97
N PRO A 408 16.68 13.10 8.24
CA PRO A 408 16.02 13.52 9.47
C PRO A 408 14.65 12.88 9.71
N ARG A 409 13.90 12.61 8.63
CA ARG A 409 12.56 11.99 8.71
C ARG A 409 12.58 10.59 9.35
N TYR A 410 13.61 9.79 9.10
CA TYR A 410 13.73 8.47 9.74
C TYR A 410 14.24 8.60 11.16
N ARG A 411 15.20 9.51 11.40
CA ARG A 411 15.72 9.75 12.74
C ARG A 411 14.64 10.20 13.71
N SER A 412 13.78 11.15 13.31
CA SER A 412 12.71 11.67 14.16
C SER A 412 11.72 10.57 14.56
N VAL A 413 11.28 9.77 13.61
CA VAL A 413 10.33 8.67 13.86
C VAL A 413 10.94 7.59 14.76
N LEU A 414 12.19 7.20 14.50
CA LEU A 414 12.85 6.16 15.28
C LEU A 414 13.17 6.62 16.71
N LEU A 415 13.56 7.88 16.91
CA LEU A 415 13.76 8.44 18.24
C LEU A 415 12.45 8.46 19.05
N ALA A 416 11.32 8.78 18.42
CA ALA A 416 10.01 8.68 19.06
C ALA A 416 9.62 7.22 19.38
N ASP A 417 9.93 6.27 18.48
CA ASP A 417 9.72 4.84 18.75
C ASP A 417 10.61 4.36 19.94
N MET A 418 11.88 4.78 19.97
CA MET A 418 12.79 4.49 21.09
C MET A 418 12.25 5.02 22.42
N ALA A 419 11.77 6.26 22.44
CA ALA A 419 11.19 6.85 23.65
C ALA A 419 9.99 6.02 24.15
N ARG A 420 9.13 5.52 23.25
CA ARG A 420 8.01 4.62 23.62
C ARG A 420 8.49 3.30 24.22
N PHE A 421 9.53 2.68 23.66
CA PHE A 421 10.10 1.46 24.20
C PHE A 421 10.71 1.70 25.58
N GLN A 422 11.46 2.78 25.73
CA GLN A 422 12.08 3.17 27.02
C GLN A 422 11.04 3.49 28.09
N ALA A 423 9.92 4.11 27.72
CA ALA A 423 8.78 4.30 28.63
C ALA A 423 8.23 2.97 29.15
N GLY A 424 8.12 1.96 28.29
CA GLY A 424 7.71 0.60 28.67
C GLY A 424 8.72 -0.11 29.60
N PHE A 425 9.98 0.32 29.60
CA PHE A 425 11.03 -0.17 30.49
C PHE A 425 11.26 0.75 31.72
N GLU A 426 10.36 1.69 31.99
CA GLU A 426 10.45 2.65 33.09
C GLU A 426 11.67 3.59 33.02
N ARG A 427 12.31 3.72 31.85
CA ARG A 427 13.49 4.58 31.62
C ARG A 427 13.07 5.98 31.19
N GLN A 428 12.37 6.69 32.06
CA GLN A 428 11.69 7.95 31.73
C GLN A 428 12.65 9.07 31.26
N ASP A 429 13.83 9.18 31.85
CA ASP A 429 14.80 10.24 31.48
C ASP A 429 15.38 9.99 30.08
N ALA A 430 15.77 8.76 29.77
CA ALA A 430 16.23 8.39 28.44
C ALA A 430 15.15 8.60 27.38
N ALA A 431 13.90 8.26 27.71
CA ALA A 431 12.77 8.51 26.85
C ALA A 431 12.57 10.00 26.54
N ARG A 432 12.61 10.87 27.60
CA ARG A 432 12.50 12.32 27.41
C ARG A 432 13.65 12.89 26.57
N GLN A 433 14.88 12.42 26.76
CA GLN A 433 16.02 12.85 25.94
C GLN A 433 15.82 12.48 24.48
N ASN A 434 15.34 11.26 24.18
CA ASN A 434 15.05 10.87 22.81
C ASN A 434 13.88 11.66 22.22
N MET A 435 12.89 12.05 23.01
CA MET A 435 11.82 12.94 22.55
C MET A 435 12.33 14.31 22.13
N GLN A 436 13.22 14.93 22.92
CA GLN A 436 13.85 16.20 22.56
C GLN A 436 14.64 16.09 21.25
N ARG A 437 15.42 15.01 21.11
CA ARG A 437 16.16 14.72 19.86
C ARG A 437 15.23 14.49 18.67
N ALA A 438 14.08 13.84 18.88
CA ALA A 438 13.09 13.62 17.85
C ALA A 438 12.49 14.93 17.34
N GLU A 439 12.16 15.86 18.25
CA GLU A 439 11.65 17.20 17.91
C GLU A 439 12.68 18.00 17.10
N VAL A 440 13.95 18.01 17.52
CA VAL A 440 15.04 18.65 16.75
C VAL A 440 15.20 18.01 15.36
N ALA A 441 15.06 16.69 15.26
CA ALA A 441 15.16 16.01 13.97
C ALA A 441 13.99 16.33 13.03
N VAL A 442 12.79 16.61 13.55
CA VAL A 442 11.65 17.07 12.73
C VAL A 442 11.93 18.44 12.13
N ASP A 443 12.49 19.36 12.93
CA ASP A 443 12.78 20.72 12.47
C ASP A 443 13.84 20.74 11.33
N ALA A 444 14.63 19.69 11.22
CA ALA A 444 15.60 19.51 10.13
C ALA A 444 14.98 18.87 8.85
N ILE A 445 13.70 18.49 8.86
CA ILE A 445 13.01 18.00 7.65
C ILE A 445 12.69 19.20 6.75
N ALA A 446 13.01 19.09 5.45
CA ALA A 446 12.71 20.16 4.51
C ALA A 446 11.19 20.51 4.50
N PRO A 447 10.80 21.80 4.51
CA PRO A 447 9.41 22.25 4.71
C PRO A 447 8.42 21.78 3.63
N ASP A 448 8.89 21.44 2.43
CA ASP A 448 8.11 20.87 1.34
C ASP A 448 7.72 19.40 1.58
N HIS A 449 8.44 18.69 2.45
CA HIS A 449 8.13 17.31 2.84
C HIS A 449 7.01 17.25 3.89
N LYS A 450 5.89 17.92 3.65
CA LYS A 450 4.76 18.05 4.61
C LYS A 450 4.25 16.72 5.14
N PHE A 451 4.20 15.68 4.30
CA PHE A 451 3.78 14.35 4.74
C PHE A 451 4.74 13.77 5.80
N ALA A 452 6.04 13.86 5.56
CA ALA A 452 7.05 13.36 6.51
C ALA A 452 7.01 14.12 7.84
N ILE A 453 6.82 15.45 7.80
CA ILE A 453 6.67 16.30 8.99
C ILE A 453 5.43 15.90 9.78
N ASN A 454 4.27 15.78 9.14
CA ASN A 454 3.03 15.38 9.80
C ASN A 454 3.13 13.99 10.43
N HIS A 455 3.73 13.02 9.69
CA HIS A 455 3.95 11.67 10.21
C HIS A 455 4.91 11.64 11.40
N ALA A 456 5.99 12.44 11.36
CA ALA A 456 6.91 12.55 12.48
C ALA A 456 6.22 13.15 13.72
N HIS A 457 5.44 14.22 13.55
CA HIS A 457 4.65 14.79 14.66
C HIS A 457 3.61 13.80 15.22
N GLU A 458 2.96 13.01 14.36
CA GLU A 458 2.06 11.92 14.79
C GLU A 458 2.77 10.92 15.71
N ARG A 459 3.98 10.46 15.30
CA ARG A 459 4.77 9.52 16.10
C ARG A 459 5.23 10.13 17.42
N ILE A 460 5.66 11.39 17.40
CA ILE A 460 6.09 12.14 18.59
C ILE A 460 4.91 12.35 19.56
N ALA A 461 3.75 12.79 19.07
CA ALA A 461 2.56 12.93 19.90
C ALA A 461 2.14 11.60 20.53
N GLY A 462 2.18 10.50 19.75
CA GLY A 462 1.91 9.15 20.26
C GLY A 462 2.92 8.69 21.33
N ALA A 463 4.18 9.08 21.22
CA ALA A 463 5.19 8.79 22.24
C ALA A 463 4.98 9.61 23.53
N TRP A 464 4.62 10.88 23.43
CA TRP A 464 4.25 11.70 24.59
C TRP A 464 3.01 11.16 25.32
N ILE A 465 2.01 10.62 24.59
CA ILE A 465 0.87 9.92 25.20
C ILE A 465 1.36 8.70 26.00
N ALA A 466 2.27 7.89 25.43
CA ALA A 466 2.81 6.72 26.10
C ALA A 466 3.64 7.07 27.36
N LEU A 467 4.28 8.24 27.37
CA LEU A 467 5.01 8.79 28.51
C LEU A 467 4.10 9.43 29.58
N GLY A 468 2.79 9.53 29.32
CA GLY A 468 1.85 10.20 30.20
C GLY A 468 1.92 11.74 30.19
N ASP A 469 2.77 12.34 29.33
CA ASP A 469 2.84 13.79 29.16
C ASP A 469 1.84 14.26 28.09
N PHE A 470 0.57 14.24 28.48
CA PHE A 470 -0.54 14.62 27.59
C PHE A 470 -0.50 16.10 27.18
N LYS A 471 0.12 16.97 28.01
CA LYS A 471 0.29 18.37 27.66
C LYS A 471 1.23 18.53 26.47
N LYS A 472 2.38 17.86 26.49
CA LYS A 472 3.30 17.82 25.35
C LYS A 472 2.67 17.18 24.12
N ALA A 473 1.89 16.11 24.30
CA ALA A 473 1.16 15.50 23.20
C ALA A 473 0.20 16.49 22.53
N THR A 474 -0.51 17.35 23.31
CA THR A 474 -1.40 18.38 22.74
C THR A 474 -0.64 19.48 22.00
N GLU A 475 0.51 19.91 22.51
CA GLU A 475 1.37 20.91 21.88
C GLU A 475 1.86 20.41 20.49
N VAL A 476 2.29 19.15 20.40
CA VAL A 476 2.73 18.53 19.13
C VAL A 476 1.56 18.30 18.19
N ALA A 477 0.42 17.82 18.68
CA ALA A 477 -0.79 17.60 17.86
C ALA A 477 -1.26 18.88 17.17
N ALA A 478 -1.10 20.04 17.80
CA ALA A 478 -1.46 21.34 17.24
C ALA A 478 -0.59 21.72 16.01
N ARG A 479 0.66 21.20 15.91
CA ARG A 479 1.58 21.46 14.78
C ARG A 479 1.23 20.62 13.55
N ILE A 480 0.44 19.54 13.67
CA ILE A 480 0.04 18.69 12.56
C ILE A 480 -0.86 19.47 11.62
N THR A 481 -0.46 19.64 10.37
CA THR A 481 -1.21 20.38 9.36
C THR A 481 -2.23 19.50 8.61
N ASP A 482 -1.96 18.19 8.48
CA ASP A 482 -2.90 17.23 7.90
C ASP A 482 -4.10 17.03 8.83
N ALA A 483 -5.30 17.30 8.32
CA ALA A 483 -6.53 17.25 9.11
C ALA A 483 -6.90 15.82 9.56
N GLY A 484 -6.60 14.82 8.73
CA GLY A 484 -6.88 13.41 9.03
C GLY A 484 -5.99 12.89 10.14
N ILE A 485 -4.67 13.07 10.01
CA ILE A 485 -3.68 12.67 11.01
C ILE A 485 -3.97 13.41 12.33
N ARG A 486 -4.21 14.73 12.26
CA ARG A 486 -4.54 15.54 13.42
C ARG A 486 -5.80 15.06 14.13
N THR A 487 -6.84 14.68 13.39
CA THR A 487 -8.06 14.10 13.97
C THR A 487 -7.77 12.84 14.77
N GLY A 488 -7.02 11.90 14.18
CA GLY A 488 -6.64 10.64 14.84
C GLY A 488 -5.87 10.87 16.15
N ILE A 489 -4.89 11.75 16.12
CA ILE A 489 -4.09 12.08 17.32
C ILE A 489 -4.93 12.75 18.41
N TRP A 490 -5.79 13.71 18.08
CA TRP A 490 -6.67 14.33 19.06
C TRP A 490 -7.65 13.33 19.70
N TRP A 491 -8.14 12.34 18.96
CA TRP A 491 -8.93 11.25 19.55
C TRP A 491 -8.11 10.40 20.51
N ASN A 492 -6.87 10.05 20.13
CA ASN A 492 -5.98 9.28 21.01
C ASN A 492 -5.67 10.04 22.30
N ILE A 493 -5.39 11.35 22.21
CA ILE A 493 -5.18 12.22 23.37
C ILE A 493 -6.45 12.28 24.25
N SER A 494 -7.64 12.43 23.63
CA SER A 494 -8.89 12.44 24.36
C SER A 494 -9.13 11.13 25.12
N MET A 495 -8.83 9.99 24.51
CA MET A 495 -8.94 8.69 25.17
C MET A 495 -7.93 8.55 26.33
N ALA A 496 -6.69 8.99 26.12
CA ALA A 496 -5.66 8.94 27.14
C ALA A 496 -6.02 9.80 28.37
N TYR A 497 -6.53 11.00 28.15
CA TYR A 497 -7.04 11.84 29.25
C TYR A 497 -8.21 11.19 29.99
N ARG A 498 -9.13 10.54 29.28
CA ARG A 498 -10.24 9.83 29.89
C ARG A 498 -9.77 8.66 30.75
N ASP A 499 -8.81 7.88 30.24
CA ASP A 499 -8.23 6.74 30.97
C ASP A 499 -7.50 7.19 32.24
N ALA A 500 -6.95 8.41 32.23
CA ALA A 500 -6.34 9.06 33.38
C ALA A 500 -7.35 9.78 34.31
N GLY A 501 -8.66 9.67 34.07
CA GLY A 501 -9.70 10.34 34.86
C GLY A 501 -9.81 11.87 34.63
N MET A 502 -9.09 12.41 33.66
CA MET A 502 -9.01 13.85 33.36
C MET A 502 -10.12 14.26 32.39
N ASN A 503 -11.39 14.16 32.81
CA ASN A 503 -12.56 14.27 31.95
C ASN A 503 -12.70 15.62 31.24
N ILE A 504 -12.33 16.74 31.89
CA ILE A 504 -12.40 18.08 31.28
C ILE A 504 -11.47 18.17 30.08
N GLN A 505 -10.23 17.71 30.21
CA GLN A 505 -9.23 17.70 29.16
C GLN A 505 -9.61 16.71 28.04
N ALA A 506 -10.20 15.56 28.39
CA ALA A 506 -10.72 14.60 27.43
C ALA A 506 -11.81 15.22 26.54
N VAL A 507 -12.77 15.93 27.12
CA VAL A 507 -13.83 16.63 26.37
C VAL A 507 -13.25 17.72 25.47
N LYS A 508 -12.28 18.50 25.97
CA LYS A 508 -11.57 19.54 25.18
C LYS A 508 -10.86 18.92 23.99
N SER A 509 -10.11 17.86 24.20
CA SER A 509 -9.39 17.16 23.12
C SER A 509 -10.35 16.52 22.11
N ALA A 510 -11.48 15.96 22.54
CA ALA A 510 -12.53 15.47 21.65
C ALA A 510 -13.16 16.59 20.80
N LYS A 511 -13.25 17.82 21.33
CA LYS A 511 -13.70 19.00 20.55
C LYS A 511 -12.69 19.35 19.47
N GLU A 512 -11.39 19.31 19.75
CA GLU A 512 -10.33 19.54 18.77
C GLU A 512 -10.35 18.47 17.67
N ALA A 513 -10.55 17.19 18.04
CA ALA A 513 -10.71 16.13 17.06
C ALA A 513 -11.91 16.38 16.11
N ARG A 514 -13.07 16.80 16.65
CA ARG A 514 -14.23 17.15 15.82
C ARG A 514 -13.95 18.35 14.89
N SER A 515 -13.28 19.37 15.42
CA SER A 515 -12.87 20.55 14.62
C SER A 515 -11.94 20.17 13.47
N SER A 516 -10.99 19.26 13.75
CA SER A 516 -10.07 18.73 12.72
C SER A 516 -10.80 17.87 11.70
N MET A 517 -11.70 16.99 12.14
CA MET A 517 -12.54 16.16 11.26
C MET A 517 -13.37 16.99 10.27
N ALA A 518 -13.89 18.14 10.69
CA ALA A 518 -14.64 19.03 9.82
C ALA A 518 -13.78 19.62 8.68
N LYS A 519 -12.45 19.63 8.83
CA LYS A 519 -11.49 20.09 7.82
C LYS A 519 -11.00 18.96 6.90
N VAL A 520 -11.40 17.71 7.12
CA VAL A 520 -11.08 16.59 6.23
C VAL A 520 -11.97 16.68 5.00
N ASN A 521 -11.40 17.07 3.86
CA ASN A 521 -12.15 17.28 2.62
C ASN A 521 -12.67 15.99 1.99
N SER A 522 -11.88 14.92 2.03
CA SER A 522 -12.25 13.63 1.45
C SER A 522 -13.33 12.93 2.27
N ALA A 523 -14.47 12.66 1.65
CA ALA A 523 -15.54 11.88 2.29
C ALA A 523 -15.07 10.46 2.66
N LEU A 524 -14.24 9.84 1.81
CA LEU A 524 -13.68 8.51 2.06
C LEU A 524 -12.78 8.51 3.30
N ASP A 525 -11.92 9.52 3.44
CA ASP A 525 -11.03 9.63 4.60
C ASP A 525 -11.82 9.87 5.89
N ARG A 526 -12.90 10.67 5.83
CA ARG A 526 -13.82 10.81 6.98
C ARG A 526 -14.45 9.49 7.38
N VAL A 527 -14.92 8.69 6.41
CA VAL A 527 -15.45 7.35 6.69
C VAL A 527 -14.39 6.45 7.30
N TRP A 528 -13.18 6.45 6.78
CA TRP A 528 -12.08 5.65 7.32
C TRP A 528 -11.75 6.02 8.77
N LEU A 529 -11.67 7.31 9.07
CA LEU A 529 -11.42 7.79 10.43
C LEU A 529 -12.52 7.36 11.39
N TYR A 530 -13.80 7.52 11.00
CA TYR A 530 -14.92 7.06 11.84
C TYR A 530 -14.91 5.54 12.00
N CYS A 531 -14.71 4.76 10.94
CA CYS A 531 -14.67 3.30 11.03
C CYS A 531 -13.52 2.80 11.92
N ASN A 532 -12.33 3.42 11.83
CA ASN A 532 -11.22 3.09 12.72
C ASN A 532 -11.57 3.42 14.18
N GLN A 533 -12.22 4.54 14.43
CA GLN A 533 -12.67 4.90 15.79
C GLN A 533 -13.73 3.92 16.32
N VAL A 534 -14.66 3.47 15.47
CA VAL A 534 -15.63 2.41 15.83
C VAL A 534 -14.92 1.14 16.31
N GLN A 535 -13.92 0.68 15.59
CA GLN A 535 -13.15 -0.52 15.95
C GLN A 535 -12.42 -0.35 17.30
N VAL A 536 -11.82 0.82 17.53
CA VAL A 536 -11.15 1.12 18.81
C VAL A 536 -12.16 1.16 19.96
N LEU A 537 -13.30 1.83 19.79
CA LEU A 537 -14.34 1.93 20.81
C LEU A 537 -14.98 0.57 21.11
N ALA A 538 -15.30 -0.22 20.08
CA ALA A 538 -15.83 -1.58 20.24
C ALA A 538 -14.83 -2.49 20.96
N GLY A 539 -13.54 -2.42 20.62
CA GLY A 539 -12.49 -3.16 21.33
C GLY A 539 -12.35 -2.76 22.81
N ARG A 540 -12.79 -1.56 23.18
CA ARG A 540 -12.86 -1.05 24.57
C ARG A 540 -14.22 -1.32 25.23
N LYS A 541 -15.14 -1.96 24.55
CA LYS A 541 -16.52 -2.21 25.01
C LYS A 541 -17.31 -0.93 25.28
N ASP A 542 -16.96 0.17 24.61
CA ASP A 542 -17.71 1.44 24.64
C ASP A 542 -18.76 1.43 23.50
N ASP A 543 -19.71 0.52 23.64
CA ASP A 543 -20.66 0.17 22.58
C ASP A 543 -21.57 1.34 22.18
N GLN A 544 -21.92 2.20 23.15
CA GLN A 544 -22.74 3.37 22.88
C GLN A 544 -22.01 4.37 21.99
N GLN A 545 -20.75 4.70 22.30
CA GLN A 545 -19.98 5.62 21.48
C GLN A 545 -19.56 4.99 20.13
N ALA A 546 -19.31 3.67 20.11
CA ALA A 546 -19.04 2.95 18.87
C ALA A 546 -20.22 3.06 17.91
N SER A 547 -21.43 2.78 18.39
CA SER A 547 -22.68 2.88 17.60
C SER A 547 -22.98 4.32 17.15
N ALA A 548 -22.82 5.31 18.04
CA ALA A 548 -22.99 6.71 17.67
C ALA A 548 -21.94 7.19 16.63
N THR A 549 -20.71 6.67 16.70
CA THR A 549 -19.66 6.97 15.73
C THR A 549 -19.94 6.30 14.38
N PHE A 550 -20.45 5.07 14.42
CA PHE A 550 -20.89 4.36 13.21
C PHE A 550 -22.01 5.12 12.48
N ALA A 551 -23.01 5.64 13.21
CA ALA A 551 -24.08 6.43 12.61
C ALA A 551 -23.55 7.67 11.85
N LYS A 552 -22.47 8.31 12.36
CA LYS A 552 -21.79 9.41 11.66
C LYS A 552 -21.13 8.93 10.37
N ALA A 553 -20.45 7.78 10.40
CA ALA A 553 -19.85 7.18 9.19
C ALA A 553 -20.94 6.85 8.15
N LEU A 554 -22.05 6.25 8.59
CA LEU A 554 -23.19 5.90 7.76
C LEU A 554 -23.77 7.12 7.04
N LYS A 555 -23.97 8.23 7.79
CA LYS A 555 -24.46 9.50 7.22
C LYS A 555 -23.51 10.06 6.15
N VAL A 556 -22.19 9.98 6.36
CA VAL A 556 -21.21 10.41 5.35
C VAL A 556 -21.31 9.54 4.10
N VAL A 557 -21.40 8.20 4.26
CA VAL A 557 -21.51 7.26 3.14
C VAL A 557 -22.77 7.48 2.32
N HIS A 558 -23.90 7.74 2.97
CA HIS A 558 -25.17 8.05 2.30
C HIS A 558 -25.03 9.24 1.35
N GLY A 559 -24.27 10.28 1.73
CA GLY A 559 -24.02 11.46 0.91
C GLY A 559 -23.03 11.28 -0.25
N ILE A 560 -22.32 10.15 -0.35
CA ILE A 560 -21.31 9.92 -1.41
C ILE A 560 -22.01 9.56 -2.72
N ARG A 561 -21.85 10.38 -3.75
CA ARG A 561 -22.41 10.13 -5.10
C ARG A 561 -21.46 9.41 -6.05
N HIS A 562 -20.13 9.60 -5.89
CA HIS A 562 -19.14 8.97 -6.74
C HIS A 562 -19.08 7.47 -6.48
N SER A 563 -19.37 6.64 -7.48
CA SER A 563 -19.60 5.20 -7.36
C SER A 563 -18.43 4.43 -6.74
N TRP A 564 -17.20 4.67 -7.18
CA TRP A 564 -16.01 4.02 -6.61
C TRP A 564 -15.79 4.41 -5.15
N THR A 565 -15.87 5.70 -4.84
CA THR A 565 -15.71 6.22 -3.48
C THR A 565 -16.78 5.65 -2.55
N ARG A 566 -18.04 5.59 -3.03
CA ARG A 566 -19.17 5.02 -2.26
C ARG A 566 -18.95 3.53 -1.99
N ALA A 567 -18.54 2.76 -3.01
CA ALA A 567 -18.27 1.33 -2.84
C ALA A 567 -17.15 1.06 -1.84
N GLN A 568 -16.03 1.80 -1.91
CA GLN A 568 -14.94 1.69 -0.95
C GLN A 568 -15.35 2.07 0.47
N ALA A 569 -16.15 3.12 0.60
CA ALA A 569 -16.68 3.56 1.89
C ALA A 569 -17.63 2.49 2.50
N LEU A 570 -18.49 1.88 1.68
CA LEU A 570 -19.40 0.80 2.11
C LEU A 570 -18.64 -0.44 2.58
N VAL A 571 -17.59 -0.85 1.87
CA VAL A 571 -16.71 -1.96 2.30
C VAL A 571 -16.14 -1.71 3.70
N ARG A 572 -15.67 -0.50 3.96
CA ARG A 572 -15.16 -0.12 5.29
C ARG A 572 -16.26 -0.09 6.33
N LEU A 573 -17.43 0.41 5.95
CA LEU A 573 -18.59 0.49 6.84
C LEU A 573 -19.07 -0.91 7.27
N VAL A 574 -19.11 -1.90 6.36
CA VAL A 574 -19.43 -3.29 6.69
C VAL A 574 -18.44 -3.87 7.71
N ARG A 575 -17.14 -3.63 7.54
CA ARG A 575 -16.12 -4.06 8.52
C ARG A 575 -16.34 -3.45 9.91
N ALA A 576 -16.71 -2.18 9.96
CA ALA A 576 -17.02 -1.49 11.21
C ALA A 576 -18.34 -1.96 11.82
N PHE A 577 -19.35 -2.25 11.00
CA PHE A 577 -20.63 -2.78 11.46
C PHE A 577 -20.50 -4.16 12.11
N ALA A 578 -19.64 -5.01 11.54
CA ALA A 578 -19.45 -6.40 12.00
C ALA A 578 -18.85 -6.51 13.42
N VAL A 579 -18.25 -5.44 13.97
CA VAL A 579 -17.71 -5.43 15.34
C VAL A 579 -18.65 -4.79 16.35
N LEU A 580 -19.81 -4.28 15.91
CA LEU A 580 -20.79 -3.69 16.81
C LEU A 580 -21.67 -4.77 17.47
N PRO A 581 -21.95 -4.67 18.76
CA PRO A 581 -22.84 -5.58 19.45
C PRO A 581 -24.31 -5.30 19.10
N GLY A 582 -24.96 -6.21 18.42
CA GLY A 582 -26.42 -6.16 18.19
C GLY A 582 -26.89 -5.17 17.12
N PRO A 583 -28.18 -5.12 16.83
CA PRO A 583 -28.76 -4.21 15.86
C PRO A 583 -28.70 -2.75 16.35
N LEU A 584 -28.45 -1.81 15.42
CA LEU A 584 -28.51 -0.35 15.69
C LEU A 584 -29.85 0.17 16.23
N SER A 585 -30.83 -0.70 16.41
CA SER A 585 -32.13 -0.40 17.00
C SER A 585 -32.07 0.18 18.43
N THR A 586 -30.92 0.05 19.10
CA THR A 586 -30.69 0.61 20.45
C THR A 586 -30.27 2.09 20.44
N LEU A 587 -30.00 2.69 19.26
CA LEU A 587 -29.72 4.13 19.16
C LEU A 587 -31.01 4.94 19.43
N LYS A 588 -30.86 6.01 20.22
CA LYS A 588 -31.95 6.96 20.43
C LYS A 588 -32.39 7.58 19.10
N PRO A 589 -33.67 7.92 18.90
CA PRO A 589 -34.16 8.51 17.65
C PRO A 589 -33.38 9.74 17.18
N SER A 590 -32.85 10.54 18.13
CA SER A 590 -32.00 11.72 17.85
C SER A 590 -30.63 11.40 17.28
N GLU A 591 -30.16 10.15 17.37
CA GLU A 591 -28.84 9.68 16.90
C GLU A 591 -28.94 8.92 15.58
N ARG A 592 -30.19 8.63 15.11
CA ARG A 592 -30.43 8.00 13.82
C ARG A 592 -30.21 9.02 12.70
N PRO A 593 -29.56 8.66 11.60
CA PRO A 593 -29.45 9.55 10.44
C PRO A 593 -30.84 9.81 9.87
N ASN A 594 -31.24 11.09 9.81
CA ASN A 594 -32.40 11.55 9.02
C ASN A 594 -32.02 11.53 7.55
#